data_c3ed4d382b3a4924c541a92f16f21fc3
#
_entry.id   c3ed4d382b3a4924c541a92f16f21fc3
#
_cell.length_a   1.000
_cell.length_b   1.000
_cell.length_c   1.000
_cell.angle_alpha   90.00
_cell.angle_beta   90.00
_cell.angle_gamma   90.00
#
_symmetry.space_group_name_H-M   'P 1'
#
loop_
_entity.id
_entity.type
_entity.pdbx_description
1 polymer ?
#
loop_
_entity_poly.entity_id
_entity_poly.type
_entity_poly.pdbx_seq_one_letter_code
_entity_poly.pdbx_strand_id
1 'polypeptide(L)'
;MAEPKTYPLDAPGAVLHYDVRSNDSGTDPVLLIIGSPMGADGFTTLAGHFTDRTVVTYDPRSSGRSKRTDGATQTTPDEHADDLHRLISALDAGPVDIFASSGGAVNALALVAKHPEQVRTLVAHEPPASQEVPDHEAVLAACVDIRETYYRSGFGPAMAKFIAIVSYPGPIPDGFADQPGPDPANFGLPTEDDGSRDNPLVGLNMPDTVAYEHDFDALRAAPTRIVVGVGETSADFLAGRAGTAVAGRLGTEPVVFPAGHDGFLGTEHGGTGEPDAFGAKLRGVLAG
;
A
#
# COMPACT_ATOMS: atom_id res chain seq x y z
N MET A 1 25.04 -4.69 -1.00
CA MET A 1 23.83 -5.18 -0.31
C MET A 1 23.85 -6.69 -0.34
N ALA A 2 23.51 -7.36 0.79
CA ALA A 2 23.33 -8.81 0.77
C ALA A 2 22.16 -9.16 -0.17
N GLU A 3 22.32 -10.23 -0.96
CA GLU A 3 21.20 -10.75 -1.74
C GLU A 3 20.07 -11.18 -0.79
N PRO A 4 18.81 -10.90 -1.13
CA PRO A 4 17.70 -11.31 -0.29
C PRO A 4 17.58 -12.83 -0.24
N LYS A 5 17.24 -13.37 0.93
CA LYS A 5 16.80 -14.74 1.07
C LYS A 5 15.27 -14.76 1.09
N THR A 6 14.68 -15.56 0.22
CA THR A 6 13.22 -15.73 0.12
C THR A 6 12.74 -16.86 0.99
N TYR A 7 11.64 -16.64 1.69
CA TYR A 7 10.96 -17.62 2.54
C TYR A 7 9.47 -17.68 2.23
N PRO A 8 8.86 -18.86 2.25
CA PRO A 8 7.40 -19.00 2.27
C PRO A 8 6.88 -18.83 3.71
N LEU A 9 5.63 -18.39 3.82
CA LEU A 9 4.88 -18.31 5.07
C LEU A 9 3.46 -18.83 4.83
N ASP A 10 3.08 -19.88 5.54
CA ASP A 10 1.72 -20.37 5.52
C ASP A 10 0.80 -19.42 6.30
N ALA A 11 -0.27 -18.98 5.65
CA ALA A 11 -1.34 -18.18 6.24
C ALA A 11 -2.71 -18.83 5.94
N PRO A 12 -3.73 -18.56 6.74
CA PRO A 12 -5.07 -19.07 6.45
C PRO A 12 -5.52 -18.67 5.03
N GLY A 13 -5.75 -19.68 4.17
CA GLY A 13 -6.18 -19.47 2.79
C GLY A 13 -5.12 -18.89 1.84
N ALA A 14 -3.83 -18.86 2.22
CA ALA A 14 -2.76 -18.43 1.32
C ALA A 14 -1.39 -18.98 1.71
N VAL A 15 -0.47 -18.98 0.73
CA VAL A 15 0.98 -19.08 0.97
C VAL A 15 1.60 -17.74 0.57
N LEU A 16 2.21 -17.06 1.52
CA LEU A 16 2.89 -15.79 1.32
C LEU A 16 4.38 -16.01 1.05
N HIS A 17 5.01 -15.06 0.36
CA HIS A 17 6.45 -15.05 0.15
C HIS A 17 7.02 -13.73 0.63
N TYR A 18 8.15 -13.80 1.33
CA TYR A 18 8.87 -12.62 1.79
C TYR A 18 10.38 -12.78 1.63
N ASP A 19 11.06 -11.66 1.51
CA ASP A 19 12.49 -11.56 1.31
C ASP A 19 13.13 -10.90 2.53
N VAL A 20 14.20 -11.47 3.02
CA VAL A 20 14.99 -10.94 4.14
C VAL A 20 16.38 -10.55 3.65
N ARG A 21 16.72 -9.30 3.80
CA ARG A 21 18.07 -8.74 3.61
C ARG A 21 18.69 -8.53 4.99
N SER A 22 19.37 -9.55 5.48
CA SER A 22 19.92 -9.56 6.84
C SER A 22 21.09 -8.59 6.99
N ASN A 23 21.13 -7.91 8.14
CA ASN A 23 22.32 -7.26 8.65
C ASN A 23 22.54 -7.70 10.12
N ASP A 24 23.45 -8.63 10.34
CA ASP A 24 23.72 -9.21 11.64
C ASP A 24 24.49 -8.26 12.60
N SER A 25 25.02 -7.16 12.08
CA SER A 25 25.74 -6.15 12.84
C SER A 25 24.90 -4.94 13.24
N GLY A 26 23.70 -4.80 12.64
CA GLY A 26 22.78 -3.73 12.92
C GLY A 26 22.08 -3.92 14.28
N THR A 27 21.89 -2.82 15.01
CA THR A 27 21.16 -2.80 16.29
C THR A 27 19.75 -2.22 16.16
N ASP A 28 19.45 -1.62 15.00
CA ASP A 28 18.13 -1.07 14.75
C ASP A 28 17.07 -2.18 14.57
N PRO A 29 15.82 -1.93 14.95
CA PRO A 29 14.74 -2.85 14.67
C PRO A 29 14.65 -3.22 13.19
N VAL A 30 14.14 -4.41 12.88
CA VAL A 30 13.85 -4.80 11.49
C VAL A 30 12.97 -3.75 10.83
N LEU A 31 13.31 -3.37 9.59
CA LEU A 31 12.47 -2.51 8.75
C LEU A 31 11.68 -3.37 7.78
N LEU A 32 10.37 -3.38 7.96
CA LEU A 32 9.43 -3.98 7.02
C LEU A 32 9.01 -2.91 6.01
N ILE A 33 9.21 -3.16 4.72
CA ILE A 33 8.83 -2.25 3.62
C ILE A 33 7.74 -2.94 2.82
N ILE A 34 6.54 -2.33 2.76
CA ILE A 34 5.36 -2.98 2.22
C ILE A 34 4.50 -2.06 1.35
N GLY A 35 3.83 -2.68 0.38
CA GLY A 35 2.77 -2.10 -0.42
C GLY A 35 1.56 -3.02 -0.48
N SER A 36 0.53 -2.62 -1.18
CA SER A 36 -0.58 -3.47 -1.61
C SER A 36 -1.30 -2.81 -2.78
N PRO A 37 -1.39 -3.48 -3.94
CA PRO A 37 -0.96 -4.84 -4.26
C PRO A 37 0.52 -4.97 -4.66
N MET A 38 1.30 -3.89 -4.62
CA MET A 38 2.73 -3.91 -4.96
C MET A 38 3.48 -4.92 -4.09
N GLY A 39 4.23 -5.82 -4.73
CA GLY A 39 5.05 -6.83 -4.08
C GLY A 39 6.46 -6.36 -3.73
N ALA A 40 7.27 -7.31 -3.28
CA ALA A 40 8.65 -7.09 -2.84
C ALA A 40 9.54 -6.45 -3.91
N ASP A 41 9.28 -6.75 -5.18
CA ASP A 41 10.02 -6.26 -6.33
C ASP A 41 9.94 -4.73 -6.50
N GLY A 42 8.80 -4.12 -6.16
CA GLY A 42 8.60 -2.67 -6.20
C GLY A 42 9.39 -1.89 -5.15
N PHE A 43 10.03 -2.56 -4.20
CA PHE A 43 10.77 -1.90 -3.12
C PHE A 43 12.27 -2.16 -3.14
N THR A 44 12.80 -2.71 -4.24
CA THR A 44 14.22 -3.09 -4.33
C THR A 44 15.14 -1.89 -4.16
N THR A 45 14.88 -0.80 -4.84
CA THR A 45 15.68 0.43 -4.74
C THR A 45 15.58 1.03 -3.34
N LEU A 46 14.37 1.20 -2.79
CA LEU A 46 14.20 1.77 -1.45
C LEU A 46 14.89 0.91 -0.38
N ALA A 47 14.74 -0.42 -0.44
CA ALA A 47 15.42 -1.33 0.48
C ALA A 47 16.95 -1.17 0.43
N GLY A 48 17.49 -0.81 -0.74
CA GLY A 48 18.91 -0.52 -0.95
C GLY A 48 19.46 0.62 -0.13
N HIS A 49 18.63 1.54 0.30
CA HIS A 49 19.04 2.67 1.17
C HIS A 49 19.20 2.28 2.64
N PHE A 50 18.81 1.07 3.06
CA PHE A 50 18.81 0.63 4.46
C PHE A 50 19.73 -0.58 4.68
N THR A 51 20.99 -0.47 4.21
CA THR A 51 21.99 -1.57 4.32
C THR A 51 22.57 -1.76 5.72
N ASP A 52 22.32 -0.85 6.62
CA ASP A 52 22.78 -0.80 8.01
C ASP A 52 21.84 -1.51 9.01
N ARG A 53 20.71 -2.03 8.53
CA ARG A 53 19.75 -2.81 9.32
C ARG A 53 19.14 -3.95 8.49
N THR A 54 18.52 -4.90 9.15
CA THR A 54 17.74 -5.93 8.45
C THR A 54 16.50 -5.34 7.83
N VAL A 55 16.30 -5.61 6.53
CA VAL A 55 15.13 -5.16 5.76
C VAL A 55 14.35 -6.36 5.27
N VAL A 56 13.03 -6.31 5.45
CA VAL A 56 12.09 -7.32 4.98
C VAL A 56 11.11 -6.69 4.00
N THR A 57 10.92 -7.34 2.86
CA THR A 57 9.88 -7.01 1.89
C THR A 57 9.04 -8.26 1.63
N TYR A 58 7.78 -8.12 1.24
CA TYR A 58 6.92 -9.28 0.98
C TYR A 58 6.00 -9.04 -0.20
N ASP A 59 5.50 -10.13 -0.75
CA ASP A 59 4.43 -10.11 -1.72
C ASP A 59 3.11 -10.25 -0.96
N PRO A 60 2.20 -9.26 -1.02
CA PRO A 60 0.88 -9.39 -0.41
C PRO A 60 0.09 -10.55 -0.98
N ARG A 61 -0.89 -11.03 -0.24
CA ARG A 61 -1.84 -12.07 -0.67
C ARG A 61 -2.34 -11.79 -2.10
N SER A 62 -2.28 -12.79 -2.97
CA SER A 62 -2.64 -12.73 -4.40
C SER A 62 -1.71 -11.89 -5.29
N SER A 63 -0.62 -11.37 -4.77
CA SER A 63 0.36 -10.58 -5.54
C SER A 63 1.68 -11.32 -5.70
N GLY A 64 2.38 -11.08 -6.79
CA GLY A 64 3.70 -11.63 -7.05
C GLY A 64 3.77 -13.16 -6.89
N ARG A 65 4.61 -13.62 -5.97
CA ARG A 65 4.82 -15.05 -5.66
C ARG A 65 3.77 -15.61 -4.69
N SER A 66 3.07 -14.75 -3.94
CA SER A 66 2.06 -15.14 -2.96
C SER A 66 0.77 -15.58 -3.62
N LYS A 67 0.22 -16.71 -3.17
CA LYS A 67 -0.95 -17.33 -3.82
C LYS A 67 -2.05 -17.60 -2.80
N ARG A 68 -3.30 -17.23 -3.17
CA ARG A 68 -4.49 -17.70 -2.43
C ARG A 68 -4.73 -19.18 -2.71
N THR A 69 -5.22 -19.90 -1.71
CA THR A 69 -5.54 -21.33 -1.78
C THR A 69 -7.00 -21.62 -1.41
N ASP A 70 -7.74 -20.61 -0.97
CA ASP A 70 -9.13 -20.74 -0.50
C ASP A 70 -10.19 -20.41 -1.57
N GLY A 71 -9.77 -19.90 -2.72
CA GLY A 71 -10.68 -19.52 -3.81
C GLY A 71 -11.53 -18.28 -3.57
N ALA A 72 -11.25 -17.48 -2.50
CA ALA A 72 -11.96 -16.25 -2.26
C ALA A 72 -11.65 -15.20 -3.35
N THR A 73 -12.66 -14.39 -3.67
CA THR A 73 -12.64 -13.41 -4.76
C THR A 73 -12.47 -11.97 -4.25
N GLN A 74 -12.26 -11.81 -2.95
CA GLN A 74 -12.01 -10.52 -2.30
C GLN A 74 -10.89 -10.69 -1.27
N THR A 75 -10.18 -9.60 -1.00
CA THR A 75 -9.18 -9.53 0.08
C THR A 75 -9.41 -8.24 0.86
N THR A 76 -9.58 -8.37 2.16
CA THR A 76 -9.86 -7.23 3.04
C THR A 76 -8.59 -6.73 3.72
N PRO A 77 -8.53 -5.45 4.17
CA PRO A 77 -7.45 -4.97 5.00
C PRO A 77 -7.27 -5.77 6.30
N ASP A 78 -8.32 -6.37 6.84
CA ASP A 78 -8.25 -7.24 8.02
C ASP A 78 -7.49 -8.54 7.74
N GLU A 79 -7.71 -9.17 6.57
CA GLU A 79 -6.92 -10.34 6.15
C GLU A 79 -5.45 -9.98 5.94
N HIS A 80 -5.17 -8.84 5.30
CA HIS A 80 -3.81 -8.35 5.13
C HIS A 80 -3.14 -8.02 6.47
N ALA A 81 -3.88 -7.46 7.44
CA ALA A 81 -3.37 -7.19 8.78
C ALA A 81 -3.00 -8.50 9.51
N ASP A 82 -3.81 -9.57 9.38
CA ASP A 82 -3.48 -10.90 9.91
C ASP A 82 -2.25 -11.51 9.23
N ASP A 83 -2.10 -11.34 7.91
CA ASP A 83 -0.91 -11.75 7.18
C ASP A 83 0.37 -11.04 7.71
N LEU A 84 0.29 -9.73 7.92
CA LEU A 84 1.39 -8.93 8.48
C LEU A 84 1.71 -9.33 9.92
N HIS A 85 0.68 -9.56 10.75
CA HIS A 85 0.85 -10.08 12.11
C HIS A 85 1.64 -11.40 12.12
N ARG A 86 1.28 -12.34 11.23
CA ARG A 86 1.97 -13.62 11.08
C ARG A 86 3.39 -13.47 10.57
N LEU A 87 3.60 -12.60 9.59
CA LEU A 87 4.93 -12.30 9.05
C LEU A 87 5.85 -11.78 10.17
N ILE A 88 5.41 -10.78 10.93
CA ILE A 88 6.20 -10.20 12.02
C ILE A 88 6.46 -11.24 13.11
N SER A 89 5.46 -12.07 13.44
CA SER A 89 5.64 -13.17 14.39
C SER A 89 6.67 -14.20 13.92
N ALA A 90 6.69 -14.52 12.61
CA ALA A 90 7.64 -15.46 12.03
C ALA A 90 9.08 -14.93 11.99
N LEU A 91 9.27 -13.61 11.99
CA LEU A 91 10.60 -12.99 12.05
C LEU A 91 11.24 -13.13 13.44
N ASP A 92 10.45 -13.28 14.50
CA ASP A 92 10.90 -13.40 15.91
C ASP A 92 11.92 -12.30 16.30
N ALA A 93 11.75 -11.10 15.78
CA ALA A 93 12.72 -10.00 15.89
C ALA A 93 12.28 -8.88 16.87
N GLY A 94 11.18 -9.09 17.62
CA GLY A 94 10.57 -8.07 18.47
C GLY A 94 9.77 -7.04 17.65
N PRO A 95 9.43 -5.89 18.24
CA PRO A 95 8.70 -4.85 17.50
C PRO A 95 9.51 -4.31 16.32
N VAL A 96 8.86 -4.22 15.15
CA VAL A 96 9.47 -3.76 13.90
C VAL A 96 9.17 -2.30 13.62
N ASP A 97 9.96 -1.68 12.72
CA ASP A 97 9.55 -0.47 12.02
C ASP A 97 8.91 -0.84 10.70
N ILE A 98 7.90 -0.10 10.29
CA ILE A 98 7.21 -0.33 9.02
C ILE A 98 7.23 0.96 8.19
N PHE A 99 7.68 0.86 6.94
CA PHE A 99 7.28 1.76 5.88
C PHE A 99 6.21 1.07 5.04
N ALA A 100 5.03 1.66 4.97
CA ALA A 100 3.89 1.12 4.22
C ALA A 100 3.35 2.16 3.25
N SER A 101 3.19 1.80 1.97
CA SER A 101 2.69 2.72 0.94
C SER A 101 1.34 2.27 0.39
N SER A 102 0.48 3.25 0.07
CA SER A 102 -0.81 3.04 -0.60
C SER A 102 -1.74 2.09 0.17
N GLY A 103 -2.32 1.08 -0.47
CA GLY A 103 -3.10 0.02 0.19
C GLY A 103 -2.32 -0.70 1.29
N GLY A 104 -0.99 -0.80 1.18
CA GLY A 104 -0.14 -1.32 2.26
C GLY A 104 -0.22 -0.46 3.52
N ALA A 105 -0.36 0.86 3.39
CA ALA A 105 -0.53 1.76 4.53
C ALA A 105 -1.89 1.56 5.22
N VAL A 106 -2.96 1.32 4.45
CA VAL A 106 -4.28 0.94 5.00
C VAL A 106 -4.17 -0.36 5.82
N ASN A 107 -3.50 -1.38 5.25
CA ASN A 107 -3.29 -2.67 5.91
C ASN A 107 -2.44 -2.56 7.18
N ALA A 108 -1.39 -1.72 7.15
CA ALA A 108 -0.51 -1.50 8.31
C ALA A 108 -1.21 -0.71 9.43
N LEU A 109 -2.08 0.24 9.10
CA LEU A 109 -2.93 0.91 10.10
C LEU A 109 -3.90 -0.08 10.74
N ALA A 110 -4.52 -0.99 9.96
CA ALA A 110 -5.35 -2.06 10.49
C ALA A 110 -4.57 -3.02 11.41
N LEU A 111 -3.31 -3.34 11.05
CA LEU A 111 -2.41 -4.13 11.91
C LEU A 111 -2.16 -3.41 13.24
N VAL A 112 -1.78 -2.13 13.22
CA VAL A 112 -1.48 -1.36 14.45
C VAL A 112 -2.69 -1.26 15.36
N ALA A 113 -3.90 -1.09 14.80
CA ALA A 113 -5.12 -1.06 15.60
C ALA A 113 -5.36 -2.38 16.37
N LYS A 114 -4.90 -3.53 15.83
CA LYS A 114 -5.11 -4.87 16.39
C LYS A 114 -3.91 -5.38 17.20
N HIS A 115 -2.69 -5.08 16.76
CA HIS A 115 -1.42 -5.60 17.28
C HIS A 115 -0.39 -4.49 17.48
N PRO A 116 -0.70 -3.44 18.27
CA PRO A 116 0.20 -2.30 18.44
C PRO A 116 1.55 -2.68 19.06
N GLU A 117 1.61 -3.78 19.80
CA GLU A 117 2.84 -4.28 20.44
C GLU A 117 3.89 -4.77 19.43
N GLN A 118 3.48 -5.07 18.21
CA GLN A 118 4.39 -5.57 17.17
C GLN A 118 5.07 -4.46 16.38
N VAL A 119 4.60 -3.22 16.48
CA VAL A 119 5.07 -2.11 15.64
C VAL A 119 5.59 -0.97 16.49
N ARG A 120 6.89 -0.69 16.40
CA ARG A 120 7.52 0.45 17.07
C ARG A 120 7.18 1.76 16.38
N THR A 121 7.43 1.83 15.07
CA THR A 121 7.15 2.99 14.24
C THR A 121 6.47 2.55 12.95
N LEU A 122 5.34 3.17 12.62
CA LEU A 122 4.69 3.05 11.33
C LEU A 122 4.82 4.36 10.56
N VAL A 123 5.41 4.33 9.38
CA VAL A 123 5.33 5.39 8.38
C VAL A 123 4.29 4.96 7.34
N ALA A 124 3.08 5.51 7.45
CA ALA A 124 1.96 5.24 6.55
C ALA A 124 1.98 6.27 5.41
N HIS A 125 2.52 5.90 4.26
CA HIS A 125 2.66 6.78 3.10
C HIS A 125 1.42 6.69 2.22
N GLU A 126 0.69 7.82 2.14
CA GLU A 126 -0.48 8.01 1.28
C GLU A 126 -1.52 6.88 1.31
N PRO A 127 -2.05 6.53 2.51
CA PRO A 127 -3.15 5.56 2.60
C PRO A 127 -4.38 6.08 1.86
N PRO A 128 -4.94 5.36 0.87
CA PRO A 128 -6.13 5.79 0.14
C PRO A 128 -7.43 5.53 0.95
N ALA A 129 -7.46 5.98 2.20
CA ALA A 129 -8.57 5.83 3.14
C ALA A 129 -9.70 6.81 2.77
N SER A 130 -10.51 6.45 1.77
CA SER A 130 -11.51 7.36 1.20
C SER A 130 -12.60 7.77 2.19
N GLN A 131 -12.85 6.98 3.23
CA GLN A 131 -13.82 7.32 4.29
C GLN A 131 -13.50 8.65 4.98
N GLU A 132 -12.25 9.11 4.89
CA GLU A 132 -11.80 10.32 5.56
C GLU A 132 -11.88 11.59 4.69
N VAL A 133 -12.23 11.46 3.41
CA VAL A 133 -12.40 12.62 2.49
C VAL A 133 -13.87 12.97 2.27
N PRO A 134 -14.21 14.24 2.03
CA PRO A 134 -15.61 14.68 1.87
C PRO A 134 -16.34 14.02 0.70
N ASP A 135 -15.61 13.65 -0.35
CA ASP A 135 -16.10 13.02 -1.59
C ASP A 135 -16.06 11.48 -1.55
N HIS A 136 -16.06 10.87 -0.34
CA HIS A 136 -15.89 9.43 -0.16
C HIS A 136 -16.92 8.58 -0.91
N GLU A 137 -18.19 9.03 -0.98
CA GLU A 137 -19.25 8.31 -1.70
C GLU A 137 -18.95 8.25 -3.21
N ALA A 138 -18.50 9.35 -3.81
CA ALA A 138 -18.12 9.39 -5.23
C ALA A 138 -16.86 8.53 -5.50
N VAL A 139 -15.88 8.55 -4.60
CA VAL A 139 -14.68 7.69 -4.69
C VAL A 139 -15.08 6.21 -4.61
N LEU A 140 -15.93 5.84 -3.65
CA LEU A 140 -16.37 4.45 -3.49
C LEU A 140 -17.17 3.99 -4.71
N ALA A 141 -18.09 4.81 -5.22
CA ALA A 141 -18.85 4.50 -6.43
C ALA A 141 -17.91 4.25 -7.63
N ALA A 142 -16.88 5.09 -7.81
CA ALA A 142 -15.89 4.90 -8.86
C ALA A 142 -15.09 3.60 -8.69
N CYS A 143 -14.69 3.24 -7.45
CA CYS A 143 -13.97 2.00 -7.18
C CYS A 143 -14.84 0.75 -7.42
N VAL A 144 -16.13 0.82 -7.09
CA VAL A 144 -17.10 -0.25 -7.42
C VAL A 144 -17.22 -0.40 -8.93
N ASP A 145 -17.38 0.69 -9.67
CA ASP A 145 -17.48 0.67 -11.15
C ASP A 145 -16.19 0.13 -11.80
N ILE A 146 -15.01 0.46 -11.26
CA ILE A 146 -13.74 -0.11 -11.73
C ILE A 146 -13.76 -1.64 -11.60
N ARG A 147 -14.16 -2.19 -10.45
CA ARG A 147 -14.25 -3.62 -10.23
C ARG A 147 -15.29 -4.28 -11.14
N GLU A 148 -16.47 -3.69 -11.27
CA GLU A 148 -17.51 -4.17 -12.18
C GLU A 148 -17.05 -4.13 -13.65
N THR A 149 -16.32 -3.10 -14.05
CA THR A 149 -15.72 -2.99 -15.37
C THR A 149 -14.70 -4.08 -15.60
N TYR A 150 -13.86 -4.42 -14.58
CA TYR A 150 -12.92 -5.53 -14.66
C TYR A 150 -13.63 -6.86 -14.93
N TYR A 151 -14.67 -7.16 -14.17
CA TYR A 151 -15.42 -8.40 -14.36
C TYR A 151 -16.21 -8.47 -15.67
N ARG A 152 -16.65 -7.34 -16.20
CA ARG A 152 -17.41 -7.24 -17.45
C ARG A 152 -16.52 -7.17 -18.69
N SER A 153 -15.41 -6.45 -18.64
CA SER A 153 -14.65 -5.98 -19.80
C SER A 153 -13.14 -6.22 -19.71
N GLY A 154 -12.65 -6.85 -18.64
CA GLY A 154 -11.24 -7.19 -18.46
C GLY A 154 -10.37 -6.09 -17.89
N PHE A 155 -9.06 -6.35 -17.85
CA PHE A 155 -8.07 -5.56 -17.16
C PHE A 155 -7.90 -4.15 -17.73
N GLY A 156 -7.74 -4.03 -19.04
CA GLY A 156 -7.40 -2.73 -19.66
C GLY A 156 -8.42 -1.63 -19.40
N PRO A 157 -9.73 -1.84 -19.67
CA PRO A 157 -10.76 -0.85 -19.37
C PRO A 157 -10.87 -0.49 -17.87
N ALA A 158 -10.71 -1.47 -16.98
CA ALA A 158 -10.73 -1.23 -15.54
C ALA A 158 -9.52 -0.41 -15.08
N MET A 159 -8.33 -0.74 -15.57
CA MET A 159 -7.10 -0.02 -15.24
C MET A 159 -7.11 1.41 -15.80
N ALA A 160 -7.69 1.63 -16.99
CA ALA A 160 -7.85 2.97 -17.54
C ALA A 160 -8.74 3.86 -16.63
N LYS A 161 -9.84 3.32 -16.10
CA LYS A 161 -10.67 4.01 -15.10
C LYS A 161 -9.92 4.24 -13.80
N PHE A 162 -9.12 3.27 -13.34
CA PHE A 162 -8.28 3.44 -12.15
C PHE A 162 -7.27 4.59 -12.34
N ILE A 163 -6.57 4.64 -13.48
CA ILE A 163 -5.65 5.74 -13.78
C ILE A 163 -6.40 7.08 -13.78
N ALA A 164 -7.61 7.11 -14.34
CA ALA A 164 -8.41 8.34 -14.38
C ALA A 164 -8.73 8.88 -12.98
N ILE A 165 -9.14 8.03 -12.03
CA ILE A 165 -9.47 8.48 -10.67
C ILE A 165 -8.23 8.89 -9.88
N VAL A 166 -7.13 8.13 -9.95
CA VAL A 166 -5.90 8.46 -9.19
C VAL A 166 -5.17 9.69 -9.72
N SER A 167 -5.40 10.03 -11.01
CA SER A 167 -4.84 11.21 -11.66
C SER A 167 -5.80 12.42 -11.63
N TYR A 168 -6.97 12.29 -11.04
CA TYR A 168 -7.95 13.38 -10.99
C TYR A 168 -7.57 14.40 -9.91
N PRO A 169 -7.35 15.67 -10.26
CA PRO A 169 -6.99 16.69 -9.27
C PRO A 169 -8.24 17.20 -8.53
N GLY A 170 -8.16 17.31 -7.22
CA GLY A 170 -9.24 17.78 -6.36
C GLY A 170 -10.27 16.71 -6.03
N PRO A 171 -11.42 17.12 -5.46
CA PRO A 171 -12.50 16.19 -5.09
C PRO A 171 -13.13 15.52 -6.31
N ILE A 172 -13.40 14.22 -6.17
CA ILE A 172 -14.10 13.45 -7.21
C ILE A 172 -15.56 13.92 -7.28
N PRO A 173 -16.02 14.37 -8.44
CA PRO A 173 -17.41 14.89 -8.55
C PRO A 173 -18.45 13.77 -8.53
N ASP A 174 -19.64 14.10 -8.08
CA ASP A 174 -20.81 13.23 -8.21
C ASP A 174 -21.00 12.78 -9.66
N GLY A 175 -21.36 11.52 -9.87
CA GLY A 175 -21.55 10.95 -11.21
C GLY A 175 -20.23 10.66 -11.97
N PHE A 176 -19.07 10.76 -11.34
CA PHE A 176 -17.78 10.39 -11.97
C PHE A 176 -17.81 8.95 -12.48
N ALA A 177 -18.39 8.03 -11.71
CA ALA A 177 -18.52 6.61 -12.07
C ALA A 177 -19.42 6.38 -13.31
N ASP A 178 -20.37 7.26 -13.55
CA ASP A 178 -21.32 7.15 -14.68
C ASP A 178 -20.71 7.58 -16.02
N GLN A 179 -19.53 8.18 -15.99
CA GLN A 179 -18.87 8.65 -17.21
C GLN A 179 -18.19 7.49 -17.94
N PRO A 180 -18.16 7.52 -19.28
CA PRO A 180 -17.36 6.58 -20.05
C PRO A 180 -15.90 6.62 -19.59
N GLY A 181 -15.31 5.45 -19.34
CA GLY A 181 -13.89 5.36 -19.04
C GLY A 181 -13.02 5.80 -20.23
N PRO A 182 -11.77 6.23 -19.98
CA PRO A 182 -10.82 6.51 -21.05
C PRO A 182 -10.54 5.26 -21.88
N ASP A 183 -10.13 5.46 -23.14
CA ASP A 183 -9.65 4.36 -23.98
C ASP A 183 -8.36 3.77 -23.39
N PRO A 184 -8.30 2.46 -23.09
CA PRO A 184 -7.10 1.79 -22.57
C PRO A 184 -5.87 1.98 -23.45
N ALA A 185 -6.06 2.08 -24.78
CA ALA A 185 -4.96 2.29 -25.72
C ALA A 185 -4.19 3.60 -25.47
N ASN A 186 -4.83 4.63 -24.91
CA ASN A 186 -4.17 5.89 -24.56
C ASN A 186 -3.11 5.74 -23.46
N PHE A 187 -3.17 4.65 -22.71
CA PHE A 187 -2.24 4.32 -21.62
C PHE A 187 -1.34 3.12 -21.96
N GLY A 188 -1.38 2.62 -23.20
CA GLY A 188 -0.64 1.42 -23.58
C GLY A 188 -1.15 0.14 -22.92
N LEU A 189 -2.40 0.14 -22.44
CA LEU A 189 -3.04 -1.00 -21.79
C LEU A 189 -3.70 -1.93 -22.84
N PRO A 190 -3.89 -3.23 -22.51
CA PRO A 190 -4.60 -4.15 -23.37
C PRO A 190 -6.03 -3.66 -23.68
N THR A 191 -6.43 -3.77 -24.93
CA THR A 191 -7.80 -3.45 -25.37
C THR A 191 -8.70 -4.68 -25.45
N GLU A 192 -8.11 -5.88 -25.46
CA GLU A 192 -8.81 -7.15 -25.48
C GLU A 192 -8.86 -7.75 -24.08
N ASP A 193 -9.97 -8.41 -23.76
CA ASP A 193 -10.17 -9.13 -22.52
C ASP A 193 -9.54 -10.53 -22.64
N ASP A 194 -8.54 -10.83 -21.82
CA ASP A 194 -7.88 -12.14 -21.77
C ASP A 194 -8.65 -13.18 -20.93
N GLY A 195 -9.78 -12.78 -20.35
CA GLY A 195 -10.61 -13.63 -19.49
C GLY A 195 -10.11 -13.79 -18.06
N SER A 196 -8.96 -13.21 -17.68
CA SER A 196 -8.48 -13.25 -16.31
C SER A 196 -9.40 -12.46 -15.35
N ARG A 197 -9.54 -12.95 -14.10
CA ARG A 197 -10.39 -12.30 -13.07
C ARG A 197 -9.75 -12.31 -11.68
N ASP A 198 -8.42 -12.43 -11.63
CA ASP A 198 -7.62 -12.56 -10.41
C ASP A 198 -6.64 -11.40 -10.19
N ASN A 199 -6.82 -10.28 -10.89
CA ASN A 199 -5.97 -9.11 -10.71
C ASN A 199 -6.09 -8.57 -9.28
N PRO A 200 -4.97 -8.45 -8.55
CA PRO A 200 -5.01 -8.09 -7.12
C PRO A 200 -5.50 -6.66 -6.86
N LEU A 201 -5.29 -5.71 -7.77
CA LEU A 201 -5.74 -4.34 -7.60
C LEU A 201 -7.23 -4.20 -7.92
N VAL A 202 -7.56 -4.30 -9.20
CA VAL A 202 -8.91 -3.96 -9.70
C VAL A 202 -9.94 -5.07 -9.48
N GLY A 203 -9.49 -6.31 -9.21
CA GLY A 203 -10.35 -7.47 -9.01
C GLY A 203 -10.56 -7.82 -7.54
N LEU A 204 -9.50 -7.87 -6.73
CA LEU A 204 -9.55 -8.48 -5.40
C LEU A 204 -9.55 -7.48 -4.24
N ASN A 205 -8.76 -6.40 -4.32
CA ASN A 205 -8.59 -5.44 -3.22
C ASN A 205 -9.57 -4.25 -3.29
N MET A 206 -9.98 -3.85 -4.50
CA MET A 206 -10.97 -2.78 -4.64
C MET A 206 -12.40 -3.34 -4.65
N PRO A 207 -13.34 -2.64 -4.06
CA PRO A 207 -13.25 -1.36 -3.34
C PRO A 207 -12.88 -1.49 -1.87
N ASP A 208 -12.69 -2.69 -1.34
CA ASP A 208 -12.57 -2.96 0.11
C ASP A 208 -11.46 -2.14 0.79
N THR A 209 -10.32 -1.93 0.09
CA THR A 209 -9.21 -1.14 0.63
C THR A 209 -9.58 0.33 0.85
N VAL A 210 -10.27 0.96 -0.12
CA VAL A 210 -10.63 2.38 -0.03
C VAL A 210 -11.81 2.63 0.90
N ALA A 211 -12.68 1.62 1.08
CA ALA A 211 -13.86 1.68 1.93
C ALA A 211 -13.57 1.31 3.40
N TYR A 212 -12.34 0.91 3.73
CA TYR A 212 -12.02 0.43 5.06
C TYR A 212 -12.14 1.53 6.11
N GLU A 213 -12.91 1.25 7.16
CA GLU A 213 -13.09 2.15 8.30
C GLU A 213 -12.04 1.83 9.39
N HIS A 214 -11.10 2.74 9.58
CA HIS A 214 -10.06 2.58 10.60
C HIS A 214 -10.59 2.86 12.01
N ASP A 215 -10.16 2.06 12.98
CA ASP A 215 -10.36 2.35 14.41
C ASP A 215 -9.35 3.41 14.89
N PHE A 216 -9.70 4.67 14.68
CA PHE A 216 -8.84 5.80 15.09
C PHE A 216 -8.70 5.93 16.60
N ASP A 217 -9.64 5.41 17.41
CA ASP A 217 -9.49 5.41 18.86
C ASP A 217 -8.40 4.43 19.29
N ALA A 218 -8.41 3.22 18.72
CA ALA A 218 -7.34 2.24 18.94
C ALA A 218 -5.99 2.77 18.44
N LEU A 219 -5.95 3.38 17.24
CA LEU A 219 -4.72 3.94 16.67
C LEU A 219 -4.13 5.07 17.53
N ARG A 220 -4.96 5.98 18.07
CA ARG A 220 -4.50 7.04 18.97
C ARG A 220 -4.03 6.52 20.34
N ALA A 221 -4.61 5.39 20.80
CA ALA A 221 -4.24 4.76 22.07
C ALA A 221 -2.99 3.86 21.95
N ALA A 222 -2.59 3.50 20.71
CA ALA A 222 -1.45 2.62 20.47
C ALA A 222 -0.14 3.23 20.96
N PRO A 223 0.78 2.44 21.54
CA PRO A 223 2.13 2.88 21.86
C PRO A 223 3.00 3.09 20.62
N THR A 224 2.53 2.61 19.45
CA THR A 224 3.19 2.75 18.16
C THR A 224 3.29 4.22 17.76
N ARG A 225 4.48 4.64 17.35
CA ARG A 225 4.65 5.96 16.73
C ARG A 225 4.14 5.89 15.30
N ILE A 226 3.00 6.54 15.02
CA ILE A 226 2.40 6.60 13.68
C ILE A 226 2.76 7.94 13.03
N VAL A 227 3.37 7.88 11.86
CA VAL A 227 3.70 9.04 11.01
C VAL A 227 2.99 8.85 9.67
N VAL A 228 2.15 9.78 9.30
CA VAL A 228 1.54 9.79 7.96
C VAL A 228 2.44 10.58 7.02
N GLY A 229 2.84 9.95 5.91
CA GLY A 229 3.61 10.58 4.85
C GLY A 229 2.73 10.98 3.68
N VAL A 230 3.00 12.13 3.06
CA VAL A 230 2.39 12.56 1.79
C VAL A 230 3.47 13.09 0.85
N GLY A 231 3.35 12.79 -0.45
CA GLY A 231 4.26 13.31 -1.46
C GLY A 231 4.05 14.81 -1.70
N GLU A 232 5.13 15.55 -1.91
CA GLU A 232 5.06 17.01 -2.14
C GLU A 232 4.22 17.38 -3.38
N THR A 233 4.11 16.47 -4.36
CA THR A 233 3.32 16.68 -5.57
C THR A 233 1.93 16.03 -5.52
N SER A 234 1.56 15.39 -4.41
CA SER A 234 0.32 14.61 -4.27
C SER A 234 -0.85 15.35 -3.63
N ALA A 235 -0.66 16.59 -3.19
CA ALA A 235 -1.63 17.30 -2.35
C ALA A 235 -3.06 17.35 -2.93
N ASP A 236 -3.19 17.47 -4.25
CA ASP A 236 -4.49 17.56 -4.93
C ASP A 236 -5.05 16.20 -5.34
N PHE A 237 -4.28 15.12 -5.27
CA PHE A 237 -4.72 13.79 -5.69
C PHE A 237 -5.32 13.00 -4.51
N LEU A 238 -6.15 12.01 -4.83
CA LEU A 238 -6.90 11.25 -3.82
C LEU A 238 -6.00 10.71 -2.69
N ALA A 239 -4.88 10.08 -3.02
CA ALA A 239 -4.00 9.46 -2.02
C ALA A 239 -3.38 10.50 -1.06
N GLY A 240 -2.94 11.66 -1.57
CA GLY A 240 -2.42 12.76 -0.76
C GLY A 240 -3.50 13.42 0.11
N ARG A 241 -4.70 13.64 -0.46
CA ARG A 241 -5.85 14.18 0.29
C ARG A 241 -6.29 13.23 1.41
N ALA A 242 -6.41 11.93 1.09
CA ALA A 242 -6.77 10.91 2.08
C ALA A 242 -5.70 10.77 3.18
N GLY A 243 -4.42 10.74 2.80
CA GLY A 243 -3.31 10.74 3.78
C GLY A 243 -3.35 11.94 4.71
N THR A 244 -3.59 13.15 4.17
CA THR A 244 -3.73 14.37 4.98
C THR A 244 -4.92 14.25 5.96
N ALA A 245 -6.05 13.73 5.50
CA ALA A 245 -7.22 13.53 6.34
C ALA A 245 -6.95 12.49 7.46
N VAL A 246 -6.26 11.37 7.15
CA VAL A 246 -5.85 10.38 8.15
C VAL A 246 -4.94 11.01 9.21
N ALA A 247 -3.95 11.84 8.82
CA ALA A 247 -3.11 12.56 9.78
C ALA A 247 -3.95 13.42 10.72
N GLY A 248 -4.91 14.18 10.17
CA GLY A 248 -5.85 14.99 10.96
C GLY A 248 -6.68 14.17 11.94
N ARG A 249 -7.17 12.98 11.54
CA ARG A 249 -7.90 12.05 12.42
C ARG A 249 -7.03 11.50 13.56
N LEU A 250 -5.74 11.36 13.32
CA LEU A 250 -4.75 10.97 14.34
C LEU A 250 -4.32 12.14 15.23
N GLY A 251 -4.72 13.37 14.91
CA GLY A 251 -4.33 14.59 15.64
C GLY A 251 -2.90 15.03 15.34
N THR A 252 -2.37 14.70 14.16
CA THR A 252 -1.02 15.04 13.71
C THR A 252 -1.05 15.74 12.35
N GLU A 253 0.08 16.38 11.99
CA GLU A 253 0.29 16.89 10.64
C GLU A 253 1.02 15.83 9.79
N PRO A 254 0.73 15.75 8.48
CA PRO A 254 1.47 14.84 7.61
C PRO A 254 2.91 15.30 7.42
N VAL A 255 3.81 14.34 7.29
CA VAL A 255 5.21 14.59 6.90
C VAL A 255 5.30 14.56 5.38
N VAL A 256 5.83 15.65 4.80
CA VAL A 256 6.02 15.74 3.34
C VAL A 256 7.26 14.95 2.92
N PHE A 257 7.06 14.06 1.93
CA PHE A 257 8.11 13.27 1.30
C PHE A 257 8.41 13.81 -0.12
N PRO A 258 9.66 13.64 -0.62
CA PRO A 258 10.02 14.05 -1.98
C PRO A 258 9.17 13.38 -3.04
N ALA A 259 8.93 14.07 -4.14
CA ALA A 259 8.13 13.64 -5.29
C ALA A 259 6.65 13.37 -4.93
N GLY A 260 6.03 12.37 -5.57
CA GLY A 260 4.62 12.01 -5.41
C GLY A 260 4.44 10.62 -4.79
N HIS A 261 3.33 9.99 -5.18
CA HIS A 261 2.94 8.67 -4.69
C HIS A 261 3.99 7.57 -4.94
N ASP A 262 4.72 7.69 -6.03
CA ASP A 262 5.76 6.79 -6.49
C ASP A 262 7.20 7.27 -6.15
N GLY A 263 7.32 8.29 -5.29
CA GLY A 263 8.60 8.94 -4.97
C GLY A 263 9.72 8.02 -4.49
N PHE A 264 9.37 6.87 -3.93
CA PHE A 264 10.33 5.85 -3.47
C PHE A 264 10.82 4.90 -4.57
N LEU A 265 10.19 4.89 -5.75
CA LEU A 265 10.58 4.03 -6.87
C LEU A 265 11.85 4.54 -7.55
N GLY A 266 12.72 3.60 -7.90
CA GLY A 266 13.81 3.84 -8.85
C GLY A 266 13.31 3.64 -10.29
N THR A 267 13.76 2.54 -10.90
CA THR A 267 13.34 2.16 -12.26
C THR A 267 12.29 1.03 -12.25
N GLU A 268 11.91 0.56 -11.08
CA GLU A 268 10.90 -0.48 -10.92
C GLU A 268 9.57 -0.02 -11.53
N HIS A 269 8.93 -0.88 -12.26
CA HIS A 269 7.62 -0.62 -12.90
C HIS A 269 7.59 0.64 -13.78
N GLY A 270 8.76 1.10 -14.30
CA GLY A 270 8.85 2.33 -15.07
C GLY A 270 8.76 3.61 -14.23
N GLY A 271 9.00 3.50 -12.92
CA GLY A 271 8.98 4.62 -11.97
C GLY A 271 10.00 5.72 -12.32
N THR A 272 9.66 6.93 -11.94
CA THR A 272 10.49 8.14 -12.11
C THR A 272 10.58 8.93 -10.80
N GLY A 273 10.58 8.22 -9.66
CA GLY A 273 10.65 8.82 -8.33
C GLY A 273 12.01 9.47 -8.02
N GLU A 274 12.15 9.87 -6.77
CA GLU A 274 13.39 10.44 -6.22
C GLU A 274 13.89 9.56 -5.06
N PRO A 275 14.26 8.29 -5.32
CA PRO A 275 14.48 7.29 -4.27
C PRO A 275 15.60 7.66 -3.31
N ASP A 276 16.64 8.38 -3.76
CA ASP A 276 17.75 8.84 -2.91
C ASP A 276 17.24 9.85 -1.86
N ALA A 277 16.52 10.87 -2.31
CA ALA A 277 15.92 11.88 -1.43
C ALA A 277 14.84 11.29 -0.54
N PHE A 278 14.00 10.40 -1.10
CA PHE A 278 12.96 9.69 -0.35
C PHE A 278 13.54 8.79 0.74
N GLY A 279 14.55 7.98 0.41
CA GLY A 279 15.24 7.11 1.37
C GLY A 279 15.91 7.89 2.49
N ALA A 280 16.57 9.03 2.18
CA ALA A 280 17.15 9.93 3.19
C ALA A 280 16.09 10.52 4.11
N LYS A 281 14.94 10.96 3.55
CA LYS A 281 13.81 11.47 4.33
C LYS A 281 13.22 10.39 5.24
N LEU A 282 12.98 9.19 4.71
CA LEU A 282 12.45 8.06 5.48
C LEU A 282 13.38 7.69 6.64
N ARG A 283 14.69 7.66 6.40
CA ARG A 283 15.69 7.41 7.44
C ARG A 283 15.59 8.44 8.56
N GLY A 284 15.49 9.72 8.23
CA GLY A 284 15.30 10.80 9.21
C GLY A 284 14.03 10.63 10.03
N VAL A 285 12.93 10.24 9.39
CA VAL A 285 11.65 9.98 10.06
C VAL A 285 11.75 8.77 11.00
N LEU A 286 12.42 7.69 10.62
CA LEU A 286 12.58 6.48 11.46
C LEU A 286 13.50 6.72 12.66
N ALA A 287 14.46 7.63 12.57
CA ALA A 287 15.39 7.94 13.65
C ALA A 287 14.75 8.72 14.81
N GLY A 288 13.56 9.26 14.65
CA GLY A 288 12.82 9.97 15.71
C GLY A 288 12.63 11.37 15.52
#